data_149f954ef08971a2423b1df2fca29f58
#
_entry.id   149f954ef08971a2423b1df2fca29f58
#
_cell.length_a   1.000
_cell.length_b   1.000
_cell.length_c   1.000
_cell.angle_alpha   90.00
_cell.angle_beta   90.00
_cell.angle_gamma   90.00
#
_symmetry.space_group_name_H-M   'P 1'
#
loop_
_entity.id
_entity.type
_entity.pdbx_description
1 polymer ?
#
loop_
_entity_poly.entity_id
_entity_poly.type
_entity_poly.pdbx_seq_one_letter_code
_entity_poly.pdbx_strand_id
1 'polypeptide(L)'
;MIVAGITGSSGSGKSLCSKLFEKEGYKIIDCDKIAHDVVRIPSCQEELCRFFGEDIFHNNVYDRKKVAGIVFNNKSKLSKLNEITHKYIIKQIEEIIADCQKENINVLIDAPLLY
;
A
#
# COMPACT_ATOMS: atom_id res chain seq x y z
N MET A 1 3.39 -5.32 -22.66
CA MET A 1 2.75 -4.76 -21.46
C MET A 1 3.48 -3.51 -21.02
N ILE A 2 2.75 -2.48 -20.66
CA ILE A 2 3.31 -1.24 -20.12
C ILE A 2 3.00 -1.17 -18.63
N VAL A 3 4.02 -0.82 -17.82
CA VAL A 3 3.84 -0.53 -16.42
C VAL A 3 4.19 0.94 -16.19
N ALA A 4 3.18 1.75 -15.92
CA ALA A 4 3.34 3.18 -15.68
C ALA A 4 3.11 3.50 -14.21
N GLY A 5 3.66 4.60 -13.75
CA GLY A 5 3.48 5.07 -12.38
C GLY A 5 2.95 6.48 -12.35
N ILE A 6 2.09 6.77 -11.38
CA ILE A 6 1.59 8.12 -11.12
C ILE A 6 1.71 8.40 -9.63
N THR A 7 2.16 9.60 -9.28
CA THR A 7 2.28 10.03 -7.89
C THR A 7 1.78 11.45 -7.76
N GLY A 8 1.39 11.83 -6.56
CA GLY A 8 0.87 13.15 -6.27
C GLY A 8 -0.04 13.13 -5.07
N SER A 9 -0.40 14.32 -4.58
CA SER A 9 -1.35 14.47 -3.50
C SER A 9 -2.78 14.41 -4.00
N SER A 10 -3.72 14.10 -3.11
CA SER A 10 -5.15 14.24 -3.40
C SER A 10 -5.45 15.65 -3.91
N GLY A 11 -6.25 15.75 -4.95
CA GLY A 11 -6.64 17.04 -5.52
C GLY A 11 -5.69 17.60 -6.55
N SER A 12 -4.61 16.90 -6.89
CA SER A 12 -3.67 17.33 -7.93
C SER A 12 -4.01 16.83 -9.33
N GLY A 13 -5.23 16.31 -9.52
CA GLY A 13 -5.65 15.74 -10.80
C GLY A 13 -5.29 14.26 -10.97
N LYS A 14 -4.70 13.65 -9.95
CA LYS A 14 -4.28 12.25 -9.99
C LYS A 14 -5.46 11.29 -10.25
N SER A 15 -6.59 11.54 -9.60
CA SER A 15 -7.80 10.73 -9.77
C SER A 15 -8.33 10.78 -11.20
N LEU A 16 -8.26 11.94 -11.82
CA LEU A 16 -8.70 12.11 -13.22
C LEU A 16 -7.79 11.35 -14.17
N CYS A 17 -6.47 11.43 -13.96
CA CYS A 17 -5.51 10.67 -14.75
C CYS A 17 -5.75 9.16 -14.62
N SER A 18 -5.97 8.66 -13.40
CA SER A 18 -6.24 7.24 -13.18
C SER A 18 -7.48 6.78 -13.94
N LYS A 19 -8.55 7.58 -13.95
CA LYS A 19 -9.78 7.27 -14.67
C LYS A 19 -9.55 7.21 -16.17
N LEU A 20 -8.73 8.09 -16.73
CA LEU A 20 -8.40 8.09 -18.15
C LEU A 20 -7.64 6.82 -18.54
N PHE A 21 -6.67 6.40 -17.73
CA PHE A 21 -5.94 5.16 -17.95
C PHE A 21 -6.85 3.94 -17.85
N GLU A 22 -7.78 3.94 -16.90
CA GLU A 22 -8.74 2.85 -16.74
C GLU A 22 -9.60 2.69 -17.98
N LYS A 23 -10.05 3.81 -18.59
CA LYS A 23 -10.81 3.79 -19.84
C LYS A 23 -10.02 3.22 -21.00
N GLU A 24 -8.70 3.38 -20.98
CA GLU A 24 -7.79 2.81 -21.99
C GLU A 24 -7.46 1.34 -21.74
N GLY A 25 -8.07 0.73 -20.73
CA GLY A 25 -7.90 -0.70 -20.44
C GLY A 25 -6.78 -1.01 -19.46
N TYR A 26 -6.20 -0.02 -18.82
CA TYR A 26 -5.17 -0.24 -17.81
C TYR A 26 -5.77 -0.78 -16.52
N LYS A 27 -5.07 -1.71 -15.90
CA LYS A 27 -5.37 -2.13 -14.53
C LYS A 27 -4.77 -1.09 -13.58
N ILE A 28 -5.58 -0.51 -12.71
CA ILE A 28 -5.14 0.48 -11.75
C ILE A 28 -4.75 -0.24 -10.44
N ILE A 29 -3.52 -0.05 -9.99
CA ILE A 29 -3.05 -0.54 -8.70
C ILE A 29 -3.01 0.65 -7.76
N ASP A 30 -3.94 0.68 -6.81
CA ASP A 30 -4.02 1.71 -5.77
C ASP A 30 -3.19 1.27 -4.58
N CYS A 31 -2.02 1.87 -4.40
CA CYS A 31 -1.09 1.51 -3.33
C CYS A 31 -1.65 1.81 -1.95
N ASP A 32 -2.48 2.85 -1.80
CA ASP A 32 -3.14 3.14 -0.53
C ASP A 32 -4.08 2.02 -0.11
N LYS A 33 -4.86 1.52 -1.07
CA LYS A 33 -5.76 0.40 -0.82
C LYS A 33 -4.99 -0.84 -0.44
N ILE A 34 -3.90 -1.13 -1.14
CA ILE A 34 -3.05 -2.28 -0.82
C ILE A 34 -2.46 -2.12 0.59
N ALA A 35 -2.01 -0.93 0.96
CA ALA A 35 -1.49 -0.67 2.30
C ALA A 35 -2.55 -0.90 3.39
N HIS A 36 -3.81 -0.56 3.11
CA HIS A 36 -4.92 -0.89 4.01
C HIS A 36 -5.17 -2.39 4.11
N ASP A 37 -5.02 -3.10 3.00
CA ASP A 37 -5.32 -4.53 2.94
C ASP A 37 -4.23 -5.39 3.58
N VAL A 38 -2.95 -5.02 3.44
CA VAL A 38 -1.84 -5.84 3.96
C VAL A 38 -1.84 -5.95 5.47
N VAL A 39 -2.35 -4.94 6.19
CA VAL A 39 -2.42 -5.01 7.66
C VAL A 39 -3.47 -6.02 8.15
N ARG A 40 -4.28 -6.56 7.24
CA ARG A 40 -5.23 -7.64 7.55
C ARG A 40 -4.64 -9.04 7.34
N ILE A 41 -3.49 -9.13 6.69
CA ILE A 41 -2.82 -10.41 6.47
C ILE A 41 -2.32 -10.93 7.83
N PRO A 42 -2.69 -12.17 8.23
CA PRO A 42 -2.32 -12.68 9.56
C PRO A 42 -0.84 -12.64 9.88
N SER A 43 0.02 -12.97 8.92
CA SER A 43 1.47 -12.90 9.13
C SER A 43 1.97 -11.47 9.31
N CYS A 44 1.38 -10.52 8.61
CA CYS A 44 1.71 -9.10 8.77
C CYS A 44 1.26 -8.60 10.14
N GLN A 45 0.05 -8.96 10.57
CA GLN A 45 -0.45 -8.61 11.90
C GLN A 45 0.46 -9.16 13.00
N GLU A 46 0.90 -10.39 12.85
CA GLU A 46 1.80 -11.01 13.81
C GLU A 46 3.12 -10.25 13.94
N GLU A 47 3.73 -9.88 12.81
CA GLU A 47 4.96 -9.09 12.81
C GLU A 47 4.76 -7.73 13.45
N LEU A 48 3.66 -7.05 13.13
CA LEU A 48 3.35 -5.74 13.70
C LEU A 48 3.10 -5.83 15.21
N CYS A 49 2.35 -6.82 15.66
CA CYS A 49 2.10 -7.04 17.09
C CYS A 49 3.37 -7.39 17.85
N ARG A 50 4.25 -8.16 17.24
CA ARG A 50 5.53 -8.54 17.86
C ARG A 50 6.41 -7.34 18.12
N PHE A 51 6.38 -6.36 17.21
CA PHE A 51 7.22 -5.16 17.32
C PHE A 51 6.56 -4.01 18.09
N PHE A 52 5.25 -3.78 17.85
CA PHE A 52 4.54 -2.62 18.39
C PHE A 52 3.60 -2.95 19.57
N GLY A 53 3.33 -4.24 19.83
CA GLY A 53 2.38 -4.68 20.84
C GLY A 53 1.01 -4.98 20.25
N GLU A 54 0.22 -5.79 21.00
CA GLU A 54 -1.09 -6.25 20.53
C GLU A 54 -2.17 -5.19 20.57
N ASP A 55 -1.97 -4.14 21.34
CA ASP A 55 -2.95 -3.07 21.51
C ASP A 55 -3.05 -2.12 20.31
N ILE A 56 -2.28 -2.35 19.25
CA ILE A 56 -2.46 -1.66 17.97
C ILE A 56 -3.60 -2.25 17.14
N PHE A 57 -4.17 -3.38 17.57
CA PHE A 57 -5.34 -3.98 16.94
C PHE A 57 -6.47 -4.07 17.95
N HIS A 58 -7.68 -3.68 17.53
CA HIS A 58 -8.90 -3.78 18.34
C HIS A 58 -9.90 -4.63 17.56
N ASN A 59 -10.23 -5.82 18.07
CA ASN A 59 -11.13 -6.76 17.38
C ASN A 59 -10.65 -7.03 15.93
N ASN A 60 -9.33 -7.21 15.76
CA ASN A 60 -8.68 -7.43 14.46
C ASN A 60 -8.70 -6.20 13.54
N VAL A 61 -9.06 -5.03 14.07
CA VAL A 61 -9.01 -3.77 13.32
C VAL A 61 -7.75 -2.98 13.69
N TYR A 62 -6.95 -2.65 12.70
CA TYR A 62 -5.71 -1.91 12.88
C TYR A 62 -5.97 -0.46 13.29
N ASP A 63 -5.39 -0.07 14.43
CA ASP A 63 -5.52 1.30 14.95
C ASP A 63 -4.42 2.20 14.37
N ARG A 64 -4.71 2.84 13.26
CA ARG A 64 -3.75 3.71 12.56
C ARG A 64 -3.31 4.89 13.38
N LYS A 65 -4.22 5.48 14.15
CA LYS A 65 -3.91 6.64 14.99
C LYS A 65 -2.93 6.29 16.08
N LYS A 66 -3.10 5.12 16.69
CA LYS A 66 -2.21 4.64 17.74
C LYS A 66 -0.81 4.40 17.22
N VAL A 67 -0.71 3.71 16.08
CA VAL A 67 0.59 3.44 15.45
C VAL A 67 1.25 4.74 15.00
N ALA A 68 0.48 5.66 14.41
CA ALA A 68 1.00 6.97 14.04
C ALA A 68 1.61 7.70 15.22
N GLY A 69 0.95 7.64 16.39
CA GLY A 69 1.48 8.23 17.62
C GLY A 69 2.75 7.56 18.11
N ILE A 70 2.87 6.24 17.95
CA ILE A 70 4.08 5.50 18.34
C ILE A 70 5.28 5.86 17.47
N VAL A 71 5.07 5.99 16.15
CA VAL A 71 6.16 6.25 15.19
C VAL A 71 6.45 7.74 15.00
N PHE A 72 5.55 8.61 15.45
CA PHE A 72 5.76 10.06 15.40
C PHE A 72 6.98 10.41 16.24
N ASN A 73 7.93 11.15 15.68
CA ASN A 73 9.20 11.50 16.32
C ASN A 73 10.09 10.30 16.67
N ASN A 74 9.84 9.12 16.10
CA ASN A 74 10.71 7.97 16.32
C ASN A 74 11.05 7.33 14.96
N LYS A 75 12.16 7.77 14.38
CA LYS A 75 12.60 7.33 13.06
C LYS A 75 12.87 5.83 12.98
N SER A 76 13.39 5.26 14.06
CA SER A 76 13.69 3.82 14.12
C SER A 76 12.42 2.99 14.03
N LYS A 77 11.38 3.37 14.76
CA LYS A 77 10.09 2.67 14.75
C LYS A 77 9.36 2.88 13.43
N LEU A 78 9.43 4.09 12.86
CA LEU A 78 8.84 4.36 11.55
C LEU A 78 9.51 3.51 10.47
N SER A 79 10.83 3.42 10.50
CA SER A 79 11.59 2.59 9.56
C SER A 79 11.17 1.12 9.66
N LYS A 80 10.97 0.63 10.89
CA LYS A 80 10.52 -0.75 11.11
C LYS A 80 9.11 -1.00 10.62
N LEU A 81 8.20 -0.05 10.84
CA LEU A 81 6.84 -0.11 10.33
C LEU A 81 6.85 -0.20 8.79
N ASN A 82 7.63 0.66 8.15
CA ASN A 82 7.75 0.67 6.70
C ASN A 82 8.37 -0.64 6.18
N GLU A 83 9.41 -1.14 6.83
CA GLU A 83 10.05 -2.40 6.46
C GLU A 83 9.05 -3.56 6.46
N ILE A 84 8.23 -3.66 7.52
CA ILE A 84 7.24 -4.73 7.64
C ILE A 84 6.15 -4.59 6.58
N THR A 85 5.54 -3.40 6.48
CA THR A 85 4.39 -3.21 5.58
C THR A 85 4.78 -3.21 4.11
N HIS A 86 5.90 -2.59 3.74
CA HIS A 86 6.35 -2.50 2.35
C HIS A 86 6.65 -3.89 1.77
N LYS A 87 7.18 -4.79 2.55
CA LYS A 87 7.44 -6.16 2.13
C LYS A 87 6.15 -6.83 1.61
N TYR A 88 5.06 -6.68 2.33
CA TYR A 88 3.76 -7.24 1.94
C TYR A 88 3.13 -6.46 0.78
N ILE A 89 3.27 -5.15 0.76
CA ILE A 89 2.76 -4.30 -0.31
C ILE A 89 3.42 -4.65 -1.64
N ILE A 90 4.75 -4.75 -1.65
CA ILE A 90 5.53 -5.07 -2.86
C ILE A 90 5.14 -6.45 -3.38
N LYS A 91 4.99 -7.42 -2.50
CA LYS A 91 4.59 -8.77 -2.89
C LYS A 91 3.22 -8.77 -3.59
N GLN A 92 2.26 -8.03 -3.05
CA GLN A 92 0.93 -7.93 -3.65
C GLN A 92 0.97 -7.24 -5.01
N ILE A 93 1.74 -6.18 -5.14
CA ILE A 93 1.92 -5.48 -6.40
C ILE A 93 2.52 -6.42 -7.46
N GLU A 94 3.55 -7.16 -7.08
CA GLU A 94 4.21 -8.12 -7.98
C GLU A 94 3.25 -9.20 -8.46
N GLU A 95 2.39 -9.70 -7.58
CA GLU A 95 1.38 -10.70 -7.94
C GLU A 95 0.37 -10.15 -8.94
N ILE A 96 -0.10 -8.93 -8.74
CA ILE A 96 -1.04 -8.28 -9.66
C ILE A 96 -0.38 -8.05 -11.02
N ILE A 97 0.86 -7.58 -11.03
CA ILE A 97 1.60 -7.36 -12.28
C ILE A 97 1.81 -8.68 -13.03
N ALA A 98 2.15 -9.75 -12.31
CA ALA A 98 2.32 -11.06 -12.93
C ALA A 98 1.04 -11.56 -13.59
N ASP A 99 -0.10 -11.38 -12.94
CA ASP A 99 -1.39 -11.76 -13.51
C ASP A 99 -1.74 -10.93 -14.74
N CYS A 100 -1.48 -9.63 -14.69
CA CYS A 100 -1.70 -8.73 -15.82
C CYS A 100 -0.77 -9.07 -17.01
N GLN A 101 0.45 -9.48 -16.72
CA GLN A 101 1.41 -9.88 -17.73
C GLN A 101 0.93 -11.11 -18.51
N LYS A 102 0.33 -12.06 -17.83
CA LYS A 102 -0.23 -13.27 -18.46
C LYS A 102 -1.34 -12.93 -19.46
N GLU A 103 -2.12 -11.90 -19.16
CA GLU A 103 -3.23 -11.46 -20.00
C GLU A 103 -2.86 -10.29 -20.92
N ASN A 104 -1.61 -9.85 -20.88
CA ASN A 104 -1.09 -8.71 -21.65
C ASN A 104 -1.88 -7.43 -21.39
N ILE A 105 -2.20 -7.19 -20.11
CA ILE A 105 -2.90 -5.99 -19.65
C ILE A 105 -1.87 -4.98 -19.15
N ASN A 106 -1.99 -3.73 -19.62
CA ASN A 106 -1.16 -2.63 -19.13
C ASN A 106 -1.56 -2.24 -17.71
N VAL A 107 -0.60 -1.76 -16.93
CA VAL A 107 -0.78 -1.46 -15.51
C VAL A 107 -0.39 -0.03 -15.21
N LEU A 108 -1.23 0.66 -14.42
CA LEU A 108 -0.90 1.95 -13.82
C LEU A 108 -0.80 1.78 -12.32
N ILE A 109 0.35 2.12 -11.76
CA ILE A 109 0.57 2.10 -10.30
C ILE A 109 0.31 3.50 -9.78
N ASP A 110 -0.74 3.62 -8.95
CA ASP A 110 -1.13 4.87 -8.30
C ASP A 110 -0.54 4.87 -6.89
N ALA A 111 0.52 5.65 -6.70
CA ALA A 111 1.22 5.73 -5.43
C ALA A 111 1.07 7.12 -4.82
N PRO A 112 0.85 7.22 -3.50
CA PRO A 112 0.82 8.51 -2.83
C PRO A 112 2.22 9.11 -2.77
N LEU A 113 2.29 10.42 -2.46
CA LEU A 113 3.57 11.05 -2.16
C LEU A 113 4.12 10.42 -0.88
N LEU A 114 5.30 9.84 -1.00
CA LEU A 114 6.01 9.27 0.14
C LEU A 114 6.95 10.34 0.71
N TYR A 115 6.81 10.59 1.99
CA TYR A 115 7.66 11.55 2.71
C TYR A 115 8.90 10.90 3.26
#